data_a8b0107cbdbf7faf4741c679e063923f
#
_entry.id   a8b0107cbdbf7faf4741c679e063923f
#
_cell.length_a   1.000
_cell.length_b   1.000
_cell.length_c   1.000
_cell.angle_alpha   90.00
_cell.angle_beta   90.00
_cell.angle_gamma   90.00
#
_symmetry.space_group_name_H-M   'P 1'
#
loop_
_entity.id
_entity.type
_entity.pdbx_description
1 polymer ?
#
loop_
_entity_poly.entity_id
_entity_poly.type
_entity_poly.pdbx_seq_one_letter_code
_entity_poly.pdbx_strand_id
1 'polypeptide(L)'
;MSSLATFVGLDYHQDSVQVCVLDSQGAELTNRRVENDASAIEEVVTRRGRPKRIAIEACCGAANLAEELSTRRGLPVQLAHPGYVARMKRSPDKTDLGDAQLLADLARVNYLPKVWLAPDATRQLRRLVRHRAQLVRRRKDIKLRVRALLRENRLKYAEARAWSKRWLAWLNNEAALSDSDRWVMDDHLAELESLTGRIKAVEKRITEATADDPIVAKLLELSCVGLVTAVTLRAEVGRFGRFDTGKQLARFCGVTPRNASSGARQADAGLIKAGNPALRTVLIELAHRLANRLDERWSKLAFDMLQRGKPRNVVVAAVANRWVRWLHHELRRDEPTSARDRQKGAAPSDPTAASTGGSG
;
A
#
# COMPACT_ATOMS: atom_id res chain seq x y z
N MET A 1 -15.11 -36.04 22.22
CA MET A 1 -16.06 -35.10 21.59
C MET A 1 -15.30 -34.43 20.43
N SER A 2 -15.74 -34.62 19.20
CA SER A 2 -15.14 -33.96 18.04
C SER A 2 -15.28 -32.44 18.21
N SER A 3 -14.16 -31.73 18.23
CA SER A 3 -14.14 -30.27 18.32
C SER A 3 -14.85 -29.68 17.09
N LEU A 4 -15.93 -28.95 17.32
CA LEU A 4 -16.71 -28.30 16.27
C LEU A 4 -15.80 -27.26 15.58
N ALA A 5 -15.60 -27.38 14.27
CA ALA A 5 -14.81 -26.38 13.52
C ALA A 5 -15.59 -25.06 13.47
N THR A 6 -15.06 -24.01 14.09
CA THR A 6 -15.68 -22.68 14.11
C THR A 6 -14.94 -21.66 13.26
N PHE A 7 -15.68 -20.67 12.74
CA PHE A 7 -15.20 -19.58 11.92
C PHE A 7 -15.73 -18.27 12.46
N VAL A 8 -14.88 -17.26 12.54
CA VAL A 8 -15.18 -16.03 13.25
C VAL A 8 -15.03 -14.82 12.35
N GLY A 9 -15.95 -13.88 12.44
CA GLY A 9 -15.88 -12.54 11.89
C GLY A 9 -15.85 -11.50 12.98
N LEU A 10 -14.93 -10.55 12.87
CA LEU A 10 -14.77 -9.43 13.78
C LEU A 10 -14.99 -8.13 13.03
N ASP A 11 -16.05 -7.39 13.36
CA ASP A 11 -16.25 -6.02 12.90
C ASP A 11 -15.75 -5.06 13.99
N TYR A 12 -14.66 -4.36 13.65
CA TYR A 12 -13.86 -3.56 14.57
C TYR A 12 -14.39 -2.15 14.72
N HIS A 13 -14.68 -1.75 15.97
CA HIS A 13 -14.89 -0.37 16.38
C HIS A 13 -13.87 0.02 17.46
N GLN A 14 -13.75 1.32 17.75
CA GLN A 14 -12.76 1.82 18.71
C GLN A 14 -12.97 1.25 20.11
N ASP A 15 -14.21 1.24 20.60
CA ASP A 15 -14.55 0.86 21.96
C ASP A 15 -15.11 -0.56 22.07
N SER A 16 -15.47 -1.17 20.95
CA SER A 16 -16.10 -2.48 20.93
C SER A 16 -15.81 -3.23 19.62
N VAL A 17 -16.00 -4.54 19.65
CA VAL A 17 -15.93 -5.40 18.48
C VAL A 17 -17.21 -6.23 18.39
N GLN A 18 -17.86 -6.24 17.22
CA GLN A 18 -18.93 -7.21 16.96
C GLN A 18 -18.30 -8.55 16.60
N VAL A 19 -18.61 -9.59 17.35
CA VAL A 19 -18.06 -10.95 17.18
C VAL A 19 -19.15 -11.88 16.71
N CYS A 20 -19.01 -12.41 15.50
CA CYS A 20 -19.86 -13.46 14.96
C CYS A 20 -19.08 -14.77 14.88
N VAL A 21 -19.63 -15.85 15.41
CA VAL A 21 -19.07 -17.21 15.35
C VAL A 21 -20.05 -18.11 14.61
N LEU A 22 -19.58 -18.73 13.52
CA LEU A 22 -20.32 -19.72 12.73
C LEU A 22 -19.71 -21.10 12.89
N ASP A 23 -20.53 -22.12 12.76
CA ASP A 23 -20.09 -23.50 12.60
C ASP A 23 -19.66 -23.81 11.14
N SER A 24 -19.32 -25.05 10.85
CA SER A 24 -18.92 -25.51 9.52
C SER A 24 -20.06 -25.47 8.48
N GLN A 25 -21.31 -25.50 8.92
CA GLN A 25 -22.51 -25.44 8.06
C GLN A 25 -22.96 -23.99 7.83
N GLY A 26 -22.40 -23.01 8.58
CA GLY A 26 -22.77 -21.61 8.52
C GLY A 26 -23.90 -21.24 9.48
N ALA A 27 -24.26 -22.14 10.44
CA ALA A 27 -25.19 -21.82 11.49
C ALA A 27 -24.51 -20.86 12.48
N GLU A 28 -25.23 -19.81 12.87
CA GLU A 28 -24.77 -18.82 13.82
C GLU A 28 -24.80 -19.39 15.25
N LEU A 29 -23.64 -19.48 15.87
CA LEU A 29 -23.49 -19.94 17.26
C LEU A 29 -23.55 -18.78 18.25
N THR A 30 -23.06 -17.62 17.85
CA THR A 30 -23.17 -16.35 18.58
C THR A 30 -22.88 -15.17 17.66
N ASN A 31 -23.55 -14.03 17.91
CA ASN A 31 -23.29 -12.78 17.24
C ASN A 31 -23.54 -11.65 18.21
N ARG A 32 -22.49 -11.15 18.87
CA ARG A 32 -22.63 -10.19 19.96
C ARG A 32 -21.50 -9.16 19.98
N ARG A 33 -21.80 -8.01 20.55
CA ARG A 33 -20.83 -6.97 20.84
C ARG A 33 -20.06 -7.30 22.12
N VAL A 34 -18.74 -7.10 22.09
CA VAL A 34 -17.83 -7.21 23.25
C VAL A 34 -16.94 -5.97 23.30
N GLU A 35 -16.30 -5.73 24.43
CA GLU A 35 -15.28 -4.70 24.55
C GLU A 35 -14.13 -4.95 23.56
N ASN A 36 -13.48 -3.88 23.08
CA ASN A 36 -12.30 -3.97 22.22
C ASN A 36 -11.06 -4.33 23.05
N ASP A 37 -11.12 -5.49 23.70
CA ASP A 37 -10.07 -6.09 24.49
C ASP A 37 -9.77 -7.52 24.00
N ALA A 38 -8.49 -7.84 23.85
CA ALA A 38 -8.07 -9.12 23.28
C ALA A 38 -8.49 -10.33 24.16
N SER A 39 -8.58 -10.16 25.49
CA SER A 39 -8.99 -11.23 26.40
C SER A 39 -10.50 -11.48 26.29
N ALA A 40 -11.30 -10.41 26.26
CA ALA A 40 -12.75 -10.49 26.09
C ALA A 40 -13.12 -11.13 24.74
N ILE A 41 -12.40 -10.79 23.67
CA ILE A 41 -12.59 -11.38 22.35
C ILE A 41 -12.19 -12.86 22.36
N GLU A 42 -11.01 -13.19 22.94
CA GLU A 42 -10.53 -14.57 23.02
C GLU A 42 -11.53 -15.48 23.76
N GLU A 43 -12.05 -15.05 24.89
CA GLU A 43 -13.06 -15.80 25.65
C GLU A 43 -14.26 -16.21 24.78
N VAL A 44 -14.76 -15.26 23.98
CA VAL A 44 -15.93 -15.50 23.12
C VAL A 44 -15.59 -16.44 21.98
N VAL A 45 -14.48 -16.20 21.28
CA VAL A 45 -14.14 -16.94 20.06
C VAL A 45 -13.63 -18.36 20.35
N THR A 46 -13.13 -18.61 21.58
CA THR A 46 -12.61 -19.93 21.98
C THR A 46 -13.62 -20.74 22.79
N ARG A 47 -14.77 -20.19 23.17
CA ARG A 47 -15.77 -20.85 24.04
C ARG A 47 -16.21 -22.24 23.57
N ARG A 48 -16.18 -22.50 22.25
CA ARG A 48 -16.53 -23.79 21.66
C ARG A 48 -15.32 -24.54 21.06
N GLY A 49 -14.13 -24.17 21.51
CA GLY A 49 -12.85 -24.67 21.01
C GLY A 49 -12.13 -23.67 20.14
N ARG A 50 -10.90 -23.98 19.76
CA ARG A 50 -10.06 -23.07 18.96
C ARG A 50 -10.64 -22.86 17.56
N PRO A 51 -10.89 -21.61 17.12
CA PRO A 51 -11.45 -21.35 15.81
C PRO A 51 -10.45 -21.74 14.71
N LYS A 52 -10.98 -22.23 13.59
CA LYS A 52 -10.18 -22.58 12.41
C LYS A 52 -9.67 -21.35 11.67
N ARG A 53 -10.46 -20.27 11.65
CA ARG A 53 -10.08 -18.97 11.07
C ARG A 53 -10.86 -17.85 11.75
N ILE A 54 -10.20 -16.70 11.88
CA ILE A 54 -10.79 -15.45 12.33
C ILE A 54 -10.55 -14.40 11.25
N ALA A 55 -11.59 -13.74 10.77
CA ALA A 55 -11.51 -12.64 9.81
C ALA A 55 -11.78 -11.31 10.49
N ILE A 56 -10.99 -10.29 10.18
CA ILE A 56 -11.21 -8.90 10.59
C ILE A 56 -10.96 -7.98 9.40
N GLU A 57 -11.82 -6.98 9.18
CA GLU A 57 -11.62 -6.01 8.11
C GLU A 57 -10.45 -5.07 8.42
N ALA A 58 -9.59 -4.81 7.42
CA ALA A 58 -8.44 -3.93 7.58
C ALA A 58 -8.87 -2.46 7.65
N CYS A 59 -9.09 -1.98 8.85
CA CYS A 59 -9.39 -0.58 9.16
C CYS A 59 -8.38 0.03 10.14
N CYS A 60 -8.61 1.27 10.58
CA CYS A 60 -7.78 1.93 11.57
C CYS A 60 -7.91 1.20 12.92
N GLY A 61 -6.80 0.72 13.47
CA GLY A 61 -6.76 -0.04 14.74
C GLY A 61 -6.82 -1.56 14.57
N ALA A 62 -7.53 -2.10 13.60
CA ALA A 62 -7.70 -3.54 13.39
C ALA A 62 -6.38 -4.32 13.27
N ALA A 63 -5.33 -3.70 12.69
CA ALA A 63 -4.04 -4.36 12.56
C ALA A 63 -3.34 -4.61 13.91
N ASN A 64 -3.51 -3.72 14.91
CA ASN A 64 -2.95 -3.89 16.24
C ASN A 64 -3.66 -5.04 16.98
N LEU A 65 -4.99 -5.05 16.93
CA LEU A 65 -5.80 -6.12 17.50
C LEU A 65 -5.46 -7.47 16.81
N ALA A 66 -5.39 -7.49 15.48
CA ALA A 66 -5.03 -8.70 14.74
C ALA A 66 -3.64 -9.24 15.10
N GLU A 67 -2.66 -8.36 15.31
CA GLU A 67 -1.31 -8.74 15.76
C GLU A 67 -1.34 -9.29 17.20
N GLU A 68 -2.07 -8.65 18.09
CA GLU A 68 -2.21 -9.10 19.47
C GLU A 68 -2.86 -10.48 19.55
N LEU A 69 -4.01 -10.66 18.91
CA LEU A 69 -4.70 -11.94 18.85
C LEU A 69 -3.88 -13.04 18.17
N SER A 70 -3.11 -12.71 17.12
CA SER A 70 -2.33 -13.71 16.40
C SER A 70 -1.01 -14.04 17.07
N THR A 71 -0.28 -13.04 17.58
CA THR A 71 1.09 -13.20 18.09
C THR A 71 1.10 -13.57 19.57
N ARG A 72 0.30 -12.88 20.40
CA ARG A 72 0.27 -13.12 21.85
C ARG A 72 -0.66 -14.27 22.24
N ARG A 73 -1.79 -14.40 21.53
CA ARG A 73 -2.82 -15.41 21.81
C ARG A 73 -2.76 -16.63 20.87
N GLY A 74 -1.93 -16.55 19.84
CA GLY A 74 -1.75 -17.62 18.85
C GLY A 74 -2.99 -17.91 18.00
N LEU A 75 -3.99 -17.02 17.93
CA LEU A 75 -5.22 -17.22 17.19
C LEU A 75 -5.03 -17.04 15.68
N PRO A 76 -5.74 -17.79 14.80
CA PRO A 76 -5.56 -17.77 13.34
C PRO A 76 -6.26 -16.57 12.68
N VAL A 77 -5.82 -15.34 13.00
CA VAL A 77 -6.42 -14.10 12.50
C VAL A 77 -5.93 -13.77 11.10
N GLN A 78 -6.85 -13.33 10.25
CA GLN A 78 -6.62 -12.89 8.87
C GLN A 78 -7.27 -11.53 8.64
N LEU A 79 -6.50 -10.56 8.10
CA LEU A 79 -7.05 -9.30 7.66
C LEU A 79 -7.73 -9.44 6.30
N ALA A 80 -8.91 -8.82 6.14
CA ALA A 80 -9.66 -8.73 4.90
C ALA A 80 -9.53 -7.34 4.27
N HIS A 81 -9.52 -7.29 2.93
CA HIS A 81 -9.45 -6.04 2.19
C HIS A 81 -10.81 -5.34 2.13
N PRO A 82 -10.97 -4.12 2.71
CA PRO A 82 -12.27 -3.46 2.87
C PRO A 82 -12.99 -3.25 1.53
N GLY A 83 -12.28 -2.79 0.50
CA GLY A 83 -12.89 -2.51 -0.81
C GLY A 83 -13.36 -3.77 -1.56
N TYR A 84 -12.87 -4.96 -1.23
CA TYR A 84 -13.40 -6.21 -1.79
C TYR A 84 -14.54 -6.75 -0.92
N VAL A 85 -14.45 -6.70 0.41
CA VAL A 85 -15.53 -7.09 1.33
C VAL A 85 -16.79 -6.28 1.03
N ALA A 86 -16.68 -4.96 0.86
CA ALA A 86 -17.79 -4.08 0.52
C ALA A 86 -18.54 -4.50 -0.78
N ARG A 87 -17.86 -5.10 -1.75
CA ARG A 87 -18.48 -5.60 -3.00
C ARG A 87 -19.18 -6.93 -2.84
N MET A 88 -18.96 -7.63 -1.75
CA MET A 88 -19.55 -8.93 -1.44
C MET A 88 -20.79 -8.81 -0.56
N LYS A 89 -21.11 -7.61 -0.08
CA LYS A 89 -22.34 -7.36 0.69
C LYS A 89 -23.57 -7.62 -0.16
N ARG A 90 -24.53 -8.37 0.41
CA ARG A 90 -25.80 -8.71 -0.26
C ARG A 90 -26.86 -7.64 -0.06
N SER A 91 -26.79 -6.88 1.04
CA SER A 91 -27.71 -5.80 1.37
C SER A 91 -26.99 -4.45 1.32
N PRO A 92 -27.65 -3.36 0.86
CA PRO A 92 -27.16 -2.00 1.03
C PRO A 92 -27.17 -1.56 2.49
N ASP A 93 -27.97 -2.23 3.35
CA ASP A 93 -28.07 -1.89 4.76
C ASP A 93 -26.79 -2.26 5.50
N LYS A 94 -26.25 -1.28 6.23
CA LYS A 94 -25.05 -1.45 7.02
C LYS A 94 -25.47 -1.74 8.47
N THR A 95 -25.18 -2.96 8.95
CA THR A 95 -25.32 -3.34 10.36
C THR A 95 -24.06 -4.05 10.82
N ASP A 96 -23.59 -3.75 12.03
CA ASP A 96 -22.41 -4.39 12.62
C ASP A 96 -22.59 -5.92 12.69
N LEU A 97 -23.80 -6.39 12.98
CA LEU A 97 -24.18 -7.81 12.99
C LEU A 97 -23.95 -8.47 11.64
N GLY A 98 -24.45 -7.86 10.56
CA GLY A 98 -24.32 -8.36 9.18
C GLY A 98 -22.88 -8.30 8.69
N ASP A 99 -22.12 -7.27 9.06
CA ASP A 99 -20.73 -7.11 8.67
C ASP A 99 -19.84 -8.17 9.34
N ALA A 100 -20.03 -8.45 10.63
CA ALA A 100 -19.34 -9.54 11.32
C ALA A 100 -19.73 -10.91 10.78
N GLN A 101 -21.02 -11.15 10.46
CA GLN A 101 -21.50 -12.40 9.88
C GLN A 101 -20.91 -12.64 8.50
N LEU A 102 -20.86 -11.62 7.61
CA LEU A 102 -20.23 -11.72 6.30
C LEU A 102 -18.74 -12.10 6.41
N LEU A 103 -18.01 -11.49 7.33
CA LEU A 103 -16.59 -11.81 7.56
C LEU A 103 -16.41 -13.26 8.02
N ALA A 104 -17.27 -13.74 8.94
CA ALA A 104 -17.25 -15.12 9.40
C ALA A 104 -17.54 -16.10 8.26
N ASP A 105 -18.52 -15.81 7.41
CA ASP A 105 -18.88 -16.66 6.27
C ASP A 105 -17.77 -16.70 5.21
N LEU A 106 -17.17 -15.55 4.87
CA LEU A 106 -16.01 -15.48 3.98
C LEU A 106 -14.81 -16.27 4.52
N ALA A 107 -14.60 -16.26 5.85
CA ALA A 107 -13.58 -17.08 6.50
C ALA A 107 -13.92 -18.59 6.40
N ARG A 108 -15.21 -18.94 6.58
CA ARG A 108 -15.71 -20.33 6.50
C ARG A 108 -15.51 -20.92 5.11
N VAL A 109 -15.97 -20.24 4.08
CA VAL A 109 -15.85 -20.71 2.69
C VAL A 109 -14.45 -20.50 2.08
N ASN A 110 -13.48 -20.01 2.87
CA ASN A 110 -12.10 -19.69 2.44
C ASN A 110 -12.02 -18.72 1.26
N TYR A 111 -12.95 -17.80 1.16
CA TYR A 111 -13.03 -16.78 0.10
C TYR A 111 -12.71 -15.37 0.60
N LEU A 112 -11.95 -15.28 1.70
CA LEU A 112 -11.56 -13.99 2.28
C LEU A 112 -10.53 -13.29 1.38
N PRO A 113 -10.75 -12.03 0.95
CA PRO A 113 -9.76 -11.24 0.22
C PRO A 113 -8.64 -10.79 1.17
N LYS A 114 -7.66 -11.67 1.41
CA LYS A 114 -6.63 -11.50 2.43
C LYS A 114 -5.71 -10.33 2.17
N VAL A 115 -5.45 -9.55 3.23
CA VAL A 115 -4.42 -8.51 3.28
C VAL A 115 -3.28 -8.98 4.17
N TRP A 116 -2.05 -8.68 3.77
CA TRP A 116 -0.89 -8.97 4.58
C TRP A 116 -0.87 -8.11 5.85
N LEU A 117 -0.85 -8.76 7.02
CA LEU A 117 -0.62 -8.09 8.29
C LEU A 117 0.86 -7.69 8.37
N ALA A 118 1.12 -6.39 8.18
CA ALA A 118 2.47 -5.86 8.25
C ALA A 118 2.94 -5.82 9.72
N PRO A 119 4.20 -6.20 10.02
CA PRO A 119 4.80 -6.00 11.34
C PRO A 119 4.72 -4.54 11.80
N ASP A 120 4.70 -4.31 13.12
CA ASP A 120 4.53 -2.96 13.67
C ASP A 120 5.59 -1.98 13.18
N ALA A 121 6.85 -2.37 13.11
CA ALA A 121 7.92 -1.53 12.57
C ALA A 121 7.64 -1.06 11.12
N THR A 122 7.07 -1.94 10.27
CA THR A 122 6.65 -1.57 8.92
C THR A 122 5.47 -0.60 8.94
N ARG A 123 4.52 -0.78 9.88
CA ARG A 123 3.38 0.14 10.03
C ARG A 123 3.83 1.51 10.54
N GLN A 124 4.81 1.56 11.44
CA GLN A 124 5.42 2.81 11.92
C GLN A 124 6.11 3.56 10.77
N LEU A 125 6.94 2.90 9.99
CA LEU A 125 7.58 3.51 8.82
C LEU A 125 6.55 4.01 7.81
N ARG A 126 5.46 3.28 7.56
CA ARG A 126 4.35 3.74 6.71
C ARG A 126 3.73 5.03 7.21
N ARG A 127 3.51 5.16 8.52
CA ARG A 127 2.97 6.40 9.12
C ARG A 127 3.87 7.59 8.81
N LEU A 128 5.18 7.45 8.98
CA LEU A 128 6.14 8.52 8.68
C LEU A 128 6.16 8.89 7.18
N VAL A 129 6.27 7.90 6.31
CA VAL A 129 6.32 8.10 4.85
C VAL A 129 5.01 8.75 4.33
N ARG A 130 3.86 8.27 4.80
CA ARG A 130 2.55 8.84 4.43
C ARG A 130 2.34 10.24 4.99
N HIS A 131 2.79 10.51 6.23
CA HIS A 131 2.76 11.86 6.80
C HIS A 131 3.62 12.83 6.00
N ARG A 132 4.85 12.43 5.61
CA ARG A 132 5.67 13.22 4.69
C ARG A 132 4.93 13.54 3.38
N ALA A 133 4.30 12.54 2.77
CA ALA A 133 3.55 12.73 1.52
C ALA A 133 2.38 13.71 1.68
N GLN A 134 1.68 13.69 2.82
CA GLN A 134 0.63 14.65 3.16
C GLN A 134 1.18 16.07 3.27
N LEU A 135 2.31 16.27 3.98
CA LEU A 135 2.95 17.58 4.09
C LEU A 135 3.39 18.13 2.73
N VAL A 136 3.98 17.28 1.87
CA VAL A 136 4.36 17.67 0.49
C VAL A 136 3.14 18.08 -0.33
N ARG A 137 2.00 17.38 -0.18
CA ARG A 137 0.74 17.75 -0.86
C ARG A 137 0.25 19.11 -0.39
N ARG A 138 0.17 19.34 0.93
CA ARG A 138 -0.20 20.64 1.50
C ARG A 138 0.72 21.77 1.00
N ARG A 139 2.03 21.55 1.00
CA ARG A 139 3.00 22.51 0.44
C ARG A 139 2.74 22.83 -1.03
N LYS A 140 2.36 21.83 -1.84
CA LYS A 140 1.97 22.04 -3.24
C LYS A 140 0.71 22.89 -3.34
N ASP A 141 -0.29 22.64 -2.49
CA ASP A 141 -1.55 23.35 -2.50
C ASP A 141 -1.36 24.84 -2.15
N ILE A 142 -0.52 25.15 -1.14
CA ILE A 142 -0.15 26.52 -0.82
C ILE A 142 0.57 27.20 -2.00
N LYS A 143 1.51 26.51 -2.64
CA LYS A 143 2.18 27.04 -3.85
C LYS A 143 1.20 27.37 -4.99
N LEU A 144 0.13 26.60 -5.11
CA LEU A 144 -0.91 26.89 -6.10
C LEU A 144 -1.73 28.13 -5.71
N ARG A 145 -2.05 28.31 -4.41
CA ARG A 145 -2.76 29.49 -3.90
C ARG A 145 -1.95 30.77 -4.09
N VAL A 146 -0.66 30.78 -3.75
CA VAL A 146 0.25 31.89 -4.02
C VAL A 146 0.24 32.27 -5.51
N ARG A 147 0.32 31.28 -6.40
CA ARG A 147 0.25 31.54 -7.85
C ARG A 147 -1.12 32.01 -8.32
N ALA A 148 -2.20 31.59 -7.66
CA ALA A 148 -3.54 32.06 -7.96
C ALA A 148 -3.68 33.55 -7.61
N LEU A 149 -3.28 33.96 -6.41
CA LEU A 149 -3.32 35.31 -5.94
C LEU A 149 -2.52 36.28 -6.85
N LEU A 150 -1.31 35.86 -7.30
CA LEU A 150 -0.54 36.62 -8.28
C LEU A 150 -1.27 36.77 -9.60
N ARG A 151 -1.97 35.74 -10.09
CA ARG A 151 -2.73 35.82 -11.35
C ARG A 151 -3.96 36.75 -11.22
N GLU A 152 -4.65 36.71 -10.10
CA GLU A 152 -5.77 37.57 -9.82
C GLU A 152 -5.34 39.08 -9.89
N ASN A 153 -4.16 39.35 -9.32
CA ASN A 153 -3.55 40.68 -9.37
C ASN A 153 -2.81 40.98 -10.69
N ARG A 154 -2.90 40.09 -11.70
CA ARG A 154 -2.21 40.21 -13.00
C ARG A 154 -0.68 40.41 -12.89
N LEU A 155 -0.09 39.91 -11.78
CA LEU A 155 1.34 40.01 -11.52
C LEU A 155 2.08 38.82 -12.12
N LYS A 156 3.13 39.09 -12.86
CA LYS A 156 4.00 38.09 -13.47
C LYS A 156 5.45 38.59 -13.41
N TYR A 157 6.33 37.73 -12.89
CA TYR A 157 7.77 37.97 -12.93
C TYR A 157 8.40 36.97 -13.91
N ALA A 158 8.92 37.49 -15.02
CA ALA A 158 9.45 36.69 -16.13
C ALA A 158 10.96 36.44 -16.02
N GLU A 159 11.67 37.24 -15.20
CA GLU A 159 13.14 37.23 -15.13
C GLU A 159 13.74 36.08 -14.32
N ALA A 160 12.92 35.33 -13.59
CA ALA A 160 13.38 34.18 -12.84
C ALA A 160 12.34 33.08 -12.77
N ARG A 161 12.84 31.84 -12.66
CA ARG A 161 11.97 30.67 -12.41
C ARG A 161 11.24 30.83 -11.10
N ALA A 162 9.92 30.56 -11.08
CA ALA A 162 9.12 30.55 -9.87
C ALA A 162 9.75 29.70 -8.77
N TRP A 163 9.71 30.21 -7.53
CA TRP A 163 10.29 29.61 -6.31
C TRP A 163 11.82 29.63 -6.25
N SER A 164 12.51 30.31 -7.15
CA SER A 164 13.94 30.64 -7.00
C SER A 164 14.12 31.75 -5.95
N LYS A 165 15.32 31.92 -5.41
CA LYS A 165 15.65 32.99 -4.46
C LYS A 165 15.32 34.37 -5.04
N ARG A 166 15.66 34.63 -6.31
CA ARG A 166 15.36 35.88 -7.01
C ARG A 166 13.84 36.12 -7.15
N TRP A 167 13.09 35.07 -7.51
CA TRP A 167 11.63 35.16 -7.60
C TRP A 167 10.98 35.46 -6.24
N LEU A 168 11.44 34.81 -5.16
CA LEU A 168 10.97 35.07 -3.81
C LEU A 168 11.33 36.47 -3.31
N ALA A 169 12.52 36.99 -3.64
CA ALA A 169 12.91 38.36 -3.33
C ALA A 169 11.99 39.40 -4.00
N TRP A 170 11.71 39.21 -5.30
CA TRP A 170 10.74 40.03 -6.01
C TRP A 170 9.35 39.96 -5.37
N LEU A 171 8.89 38.77 -5.03
CA LEU A 171 7.57 38.55 -4.42
C LEU A 171 7.44 39.29 -3.09
N ASN A 172 8.48 39.27 -2.27
CA ASN A 172 8.46 39.90 -0.95
C ASN A 172 8.60 41.42 -1.02
N ASN A 173 9.41 41.97 -1.96
CA ASN A 173 9.83 43.37 -1.89
C ASN A 173 9.23 44.25 -2.99
N GLU A 174 8.85 43.70 -4.15
CA GLU A 174 8.53 44.47 -5.34
C GLU A 174 7.13 44.20 -5.89
N ALA A 175 6.52 43.04 -5.57
CA ALA A 175 5.21 42.69 -6.09
C ALA A 175 4.14 43.66 -5.56
N ALA A 176 3.51 44.42 -6.47
CA ALA A 176 2.50 45.42 -6.14
C ALA A 176 1.17 44.76 -5.78
N LEU A 177 1.00 44.41 -4.52
CA LEU A 177 -0.21 43.83 -3.93
C LEU A 177 -0.91 44.89 -3.08
N SER A 178 -2.25 44.82 -2.97
CA SER A 178 -3.00 45.56 -1.97
C SER A 178 -2.59 45.14 -0.56
N ASP A 179 -2.89 45.93 0.46
CA ASP A 179 -2.58 45.56 1.87
C ASP A 179 -3.20 44.23 2.26
N SER A 180 -4.45 43.98 1.84
CA SER A 180 -5.13 42.69 2.11
C SER A 180 -4.47 41.50 1.39
N ASP A 181 -4.12 41.67 0.11
CA ASP A 181 -3.47 40.64 -0.67
C ASP A 181 -2.05 40.36 -0.18
N ARG A 182 -1.34 41.39 0.28
CA ARG A 182 -0.02 41.30 0.90
C ARG A 182 -0.12 40.49 2.17
N TRP A 183 -1.07 40.78 3.05
CA TRP A 183 -1.29 40.01 4.29
C TRP A 183 -1.57 38.53 4.01
N VAL A 184 -2.45 38.22 3.05
CA VAL A 184 -2.76 36.84 2.64
C VAL A 184 -1.53 36.16 2.04
N MET A 185 -0.74 36.91 1.24
CA MET A 185 0.50 36.36 0.64
C MET A 185 1.52 36.00 1.71
N ASP A 186 1.73 36.89 2.69
CA ASP A 186 2.71 36.69 3.77
C ASP A 186 2.31 35.50 4.66
N ASP A 187 1.01 35.32 4.95
CA ASP A 187 0.48 34.17 5.66
C ASP A 187 0.78 32.85 4.91
N HIS A 188 0.53 32.83 3.59
CA HIS A 188 0.86 31.67 2.75
C HIS A 188 2.36 31.37 2.70
N LEU A 189 3.21 32.40 2.69
CA LEU A 189 4.67 32.21 2.69
C LEU A 189 5.16 31.67 4.04
N ALA A 190 4.61 32.15 5.15
CA ALA A 190 4.89 31.62 6.48
C ALA A 190 4.47 30.14 6.61
N GLU A 191 3.27 29.77 6.11
CA GLU A 191 2.85 28.36 6.07
C GLU A 191 3.80 27.51 5.21
N LEU A 192 4.26 28.02 4.07
CA LEU A 192 5.23 27.34 3.19
C LEU A 192 6.56 27.06 3.88
N GLU A 193 7.07 28.01 4.63
CA GLU A 193 8.31 27.88 5.42
C GLU A 193 8.13 26.81 6.51
N SER A 194 7.05 26.90 7.29
CA SER A 194 6.68 25.94 8.31
C SER A 194 6.58 24.51 7.73
N LEU A 195 5.85 24.32 6.62
CA LEU A 195 5.72 23.02 5.96
C LEU A 195 7.07 22.50 5.47
N THR A 196 7.95 23.37 4.98
CA THR A 196 9.29 22.98 4.51
C THR A 196 10.15 22.48 5.67
N GLY A 197 10.13 23.17 6.82
CA GLY A 197 10.79 22.74 8.05
C GLY A 197 10.28 21.39 8.55
N ARG A 198 8.95 21.22 8.58
CA ARG A 198 8.29 19.96 8.99
C ARG A 198 8.65 18.79 8.06
N ILE A 199 8.71 19.01 6.74
CA ILE A 199 9.13 17.98 5.77
C ILE A 199 10.57 17.55 6.07
N LYS A 200 11.50 18.48 6.27
CA LYS A 200 12.90 18.15 6.65
C LYS A 200 12.97 17.35 7.95
N ALA A 201 12.19 17.74 8.95
CA ALA A 201 12.16 17.03 10.24
C ALA A 201 11.65 15.57 10.08
N VAL A 202 10.61 15.35 9.30
CA VAL A 202 10.10 14.00 9.00
C VAL A 202 11.11 13.20 8.18
N GLU A 203 11.78 13.80 7.19
CA GLU A 203 12.83 13.15 6.40
C GLU A 203 14.00 12.70 7.28
N LYS A 204 14.45 13.54 8.21
CA LYS A 204 15.47 13.18 9.21
C LYS A 204 15.03 11.97 10.03
N ARG A 205 13.79 11.98 10.54
CA ARG A 205 13.24 10.86 11.33
C ARG A 205 13.10 9.56 10.53
N ILE A 206 12.76 9.66 9.24
CA ILE A 206 12.73 8.50 8.34
C ILE A 206 14.14 7.94 8.14
N THR A 207 15.14 8.79 7.93
CA THR A 207 16.55 8.39 7.78
C THR A 207 17.04 7.66 9.03
N GLU A 208 16.78 8.21 10.22
CA GLU A 208 17.11 7.58 11.50
C GLU A 208 16.42 6.20 11.66
N ALA A 209 15.13 6.13 11.35
CA ALA A 209 14.34 4.89 11.46
C ALA A 209 14.72 3.79 10.43
N THR A 210 15.50 4.14 9.42
CA THR A 210 15.93 3.21 8.36
C THR A 210 17.44 3.10 8.22
N ALA A 211 18.22 3.63 9.19
CA ALA A 211 19.68 3.64 9.15
C ALA A 211 20.27 2.22 9.03
N ASP A 212 19.70 1.28 9.75
CA ASP A 212 20.16 -0.12 9.79
C ASP A 212 19.31 -1.06 8.93
N ASP A 213 18.43 -0.54 8.05
CA ASP A 213 17.62 -1.38 7.17
C ASP A 213 18.40 -1.78 5.91
N PRO A 214 18.84 -3.06 5.78
CA PRO A 214 19.68 -3.51 4.67
C PRO A 214 18.99 -3.40 3.31
N ILE A 215 17.65 -3.48 3.29
CA ILE A 215 16.87 -3.32 2.05
C ILE A 215 16.87 -1.86 1.60
N VAL A 216 16.77 -0.91 2.55
CA VAL A 216 16.87 0.53 2.23
C VAL A 216 18.27 0.87 1.73
N ALA A 217 19.32 0.37 2.38
CA ALA A 217 20.70 0.55 1.95
C ALA A 217 20.90 0.07 0.50
N LYS A 218 20.48 -1.17 0.22
CA LYS A 218 20.56 -1.74 -1.14
C LYS A 218 19.74 -0.97 -2.18
N LEU A 219 18.57 -0.47 -1.80
CA LEU A 219 17.75 0.36 -2.71
C LEU A 219 18.44 1.69 -3.05
N LEU A 220 19.16 2.29 -2.11
CA LEU A 220 19.89 3.54 -2.31
C LEU A 220 21.12 3.40 -3.23
N GLU A 221 21.68 2.21 -3.37
CA GLU A 221 22.75 1.91 -4.32
C GLU A 221 22.26 1.89 -5.78
N LEU A 222 20.96 1.73 -5.98
CA LEU A 222 20.39 1.64 -7.32
C LEU A 222 20.34 3.00 -8.01
N SER A 223 20.68 3.02 -9.29
CA SER A 223 20.66 4.23 -10.10
C SER A 223 19.31 4.95 -10.05
N CYS A 224 19.35 6.27 -9.90
CA CYS A 224 18.20 7.17 -9.78
C CYS A 224 17.28 6.95 -8.57
N VAL A 225 17.60 6.02 -7.67
CA VAL A 225 16.82 5.79 -6.45
C VAL A 225 17.35 6.70 -5.33
N GLY A 226 16.55 7.67 -4.91
CA GLY A 226 16.83 8.49 -3.73
C GLY A 226 16.04 8.01 -2.51
N LEU A 227 16.32 8.63 -1.35
CA LEU A 227 15.72 8.29 -0.06
C LEU A 227 14.19 8.10 -0.16
N VAL A 228 13.47 9.07 -0.72
CA VAL A 228 11.99 9.02 -0.79
C VAL A 228 11.50 7.80 -1.56
N THR A 229 12.16 7.45 -2.66
CA THR A 229 11.80 6.26 -3.45
C THR A 229 12.09 4.98 -2.66
N ALA A 230 13.28 4.87 -2.07
CA ALA A 230 13.72 3.72 -1.29
C ALA A 230 12.79 3.45 -0.10
N VAL A 231 12.54 4.47 0.73
CA VAL A 231 11.71 4.31 1.94
C VAL A 231 10.23 4.11 1.62
N THR A 232 9.72 4.68 0.50
CA THR A 232 8.34 4.43 0.05
C THR A 232 8.18 2.97 -0.40
N LEU A 233 9.14 2.45 -1.18
CA LEU A 233 9.17 1.03 -1.55
C LEU A 233 9.22 0.15 -0.30
N ARG A 234 10.15 0.41 0.62
CA ARG A 234 10.30 -0.37 1.85
C ARG A 234 9.04 -0.35 2.72
N ALA A 235 8.46 0.83 2.94
CA ALA A 235 7.28 1.00 3.78
C ALA A 235 6.02 0.34 3.19
N GLU A 236 5.74 0.58 1.92
CA GLU A 236 4.48 0.14 1.30
C GLU A 236 4.54 -1.32 0.84
N VAL A 237 5.68 -1.78 0.29
CA VAL A 237 5.90 -3.18 -0.06
C VAL A 237 6.13 -4.01 1.19
N GLY A 238 6.94 -3.53 2.14
CA GLY A 238 7.32 -4.23 3.36
C GLY A 238 8.30 -5.37 3.04
N ARG A 239 7.80 -6.55 2.72
CA ARG A 239 8.59 -7.74 2.37
C ARG A 239 8.39 -8.10 0.90
N PHE A 240 9.49 -8.15 0.14
CA PHE A 240 9.44 -8.44 -1.31
C PHE A 240 9.12 -9.91 -1.58
N GLY A 241 9.60 -10.81 -0.74
CA GLY A 241 9.34 -12.24 -0.82
C GLY A 241 7.87 -12.66 -0.61
N ARG A 242 6.99 -11.76 -0.16
CA ARG A 242 5.55 -12.05 -0.07
C ARG A 242 4.83 -12.10 -1.42
N PHE A 243 5.49 -11.70 -2.49
CA PHE A 243 4.99 -11.80 -3.86
C PHE A 243 5.69 -12.98 -4.54
N ASP A 244 4.92 -13.89 -5.12
CA ASP A 244 5.47 -15.06 -5.82
C ASP A 244 6.19 -14.65 -7.12
N THR A 245 5.74 -13.57 -7.75
CA THR A 245 6.29 -13.08 -9.03
C THR A 245 6.42 -11.56 -9.07
N GLY A 246 7.39 -11.06 -9.85
CA GLY A 246 7.50 -9.62 -10.14
C GLY A 246 6.28 -9.04 -10.86
N LYS A 247 5.46 -9.87 -11.52
CA LYS A 247 4.17 -9.44 -12.11
C LYS A 247 3.16 -9.07 -11.03
N GLN A 248 3.09 -9.87 -9.95
CA GLN A 248 2.23 -9.58 -8.79
C GLN A 248 2.66 -8.29 -8.10
N LEU A 249 3.97 -8.08 -7.88
CA LEU A 249 4.49 -6.84 -7.30
C LEU A 249 4.17 -5.63 -8.20
N ALA A 250 4.37 -5.73 -9.52
CA ALA A 250 4.06 -4.63 -10.45
C ALA A 250 2.55 -4.28 -10.44
N ARG A 251 1.68 -5.29 -10.30
CA ARG A 251 0.23 -5.09 -10.13
C ARG A 251 -0.09 -4.41 -8.81
N PHE A 252 0.52 -4.84 -7.71
CA PHE A 252 0.38 -4.20 -6.39
C PHE A 252 0.84 -2.74 -6.42
N CYS A 253 1.95 -2.45 -7.09
CA CYS A 253 2.44 -1.09 -7.30
C CYS A 253 1.55 -0.24 -8.23
N GLY A 254 0.63 -0.85 -8.95
CA GLY A 254 -0.26 -0.14 -9.88
C GLY A 254 0.42 0.37 -11.15
N VAL A 255 1.52 -0.25 -11.57
CA VAL A 255 2.26 0.07 -12.81
C VAL A 255 2.03 -0.97 -13.91
N THR A 256 1.00 -1.78 -13.81
CA THR A 256 0.58 -2.75 -14.83
C THR A 256 -0.53 -2.15 -15.70
N PRO A 257 -0.51 -2.35 -17.02
CA PRO A 257 -1.61 -1.97 -17.89
C PRO A 257 -2.92 -2.63 -17.46
N ARG A 258 -4.01 -1.90 -17.56
CA ARG A 258 -5.35 -2.45 -17.38
C ARG A 258 -5.77 -3.14 -18.68
N ASN A 259 -6.10 -4.41 -18.60
CA ASN A 259 -6.77 -5.09 -19.71
C ASN A 259 -8.26 -4.67 -19.73
N ALA A 260 -8.69 -4.08 -20.83
CA ALA A 260 -10.08 -3.71 -21.10
C ALA A 260 -10.60 -4.44 -22.34
N SER A 261 -10.01 -5.59 -22.67
CA SER A 261 -10.42 -6.40 -23.80
C SER A 261 -11.76 -7.07 -23.54
N SER A 262 -12.66 -6.98 -24.50
CA SER A 262 -13.95 -7.71 -24.55
C SER A 262 -14.10 -8.34 -25.93
N GLY A 263 -14.23 -9.66 -25.98
CA GLY A 263 -14.33 -10.40 -27.26
C GLY A 263 -13.10 -10.19 -28.15
N ALA A 264 -13.32 -9.87 -29.40
CA ALA A 264 -12.25 -9.62 -30.39
C ALA A 264 -11.54 -8.27 -30.23
N ARG A 265 -12.04 -7.36 -29.39
CA ARG A 265 -11.46 -6.03 -29.19
C ARG A 265 -10.40 -6.06 -28.08
N GLN A 266 -9.14 -5.90 -28.43
CA GLN A 266 -8.05 -5.62 -27.48
C GLN A 266 -7.95 -4.10 -27.27
N ALA A 267 -8.19 -3.62 -26.04
CA ALA A 267 -8.04 -2.21 -25.71
C ALA A 267 -7.20 -2.05 -24.42
N ASP A 268 -6.14 -1.26 -24.54
CA ASP A 268 -5.34 -0.82 -23.39
C ASP A 268 -6.02 0.39 -22.72
N ALA A 269 -6.47 0.23 -21.49
CA ALA A 269 -7.17 1.28 -20.73
C ALA A 269 -6.27 1.97 -19.71
N GLY A 270 -5.02 2.26 -20.07
CA GLY A 270 -4.04 2.89 -19.18
C GLY A 270 -3.59 1.99 -18.02
N LEU A 271 -3.06 2.57 -16.94
CA LEU A 271 -2.60 1.81 -15.79
C LEU A 271 -3.76 1.39 -14.86
N ILE A 272 -3.59 0.24 -14.19
CA ILE A 272 -4.55 -0.25 -13.21
C ILE A 272 -4.64 0.70 -12.01
N LYS A 273 -5.86 1.19 -11.70
CA LYS A 273 -6.08 2.12 -10.58
C LYS A 273 -6.12 1.44 -9.21
N ALA A 274 -6.37 0.14 -9.16
CA ALA A 274 -6.50 -0.64 -7.92
C ALA A 274 -5.18 -0.88 -7.17
N GLY A 275 -4.02 -0.53 -7.76
CA GLY A 275 -2.72 -0.63 -7.08
C GLY A 275 -2.44 0.54 -6.15
N ASN A 276 -1.35 0.44 -5.37
CA ASN A 276 -0.94 1.46 -4.40
C ASN A 276 -0.54 2.78 -5.09
N PRO A 277 -1.25 3.91 -4.84
CA PRO A 277 -0.98 5.17 -5.52
C PRO A 277 0.36 5.81 -5.12
N ALA A 278 0.83 5.61 -3.88
CA ALA A 278 2.12 6.15 -3.44
C ALA A 278 3.27 5.48 -4.17
N LEU A 279 3.23 4.14 -4.29
CA LEU A 279 4.20 3.37 -5.09
C LEU A 279 4.17 3.76 -6.55
N ARG A 280 2.98 3.87 -7.15
CA ARG A 280 2.85 4.30 -8.53
C ARG A 280 3.50 5.65 -8.78
N THR A 281 3.27 6.64 -7.91
CA THR A 281 3.84 7.98 -8.05
C THR A 281 5.37 7.93 -8.04
N VAL A 282 5.99 7.34 -7.03
CA VAL A 282 7.47 7.31 -6.93
C VAL A 282 8.11 6.49 -8.05
N LEU A 283 7.43 5.43 -8.52
CA LEU A 283 7.92 4.58 -9.61
C LEU A 283 7.82 5.26 -10.98
N ILE A 284 6.78 6.03 -11.24
CA ILE A 284 6.68 6.81 -12.47
C ILE A 284 7.71 7.94 -12.47
N GLU A 285 7.91 8.64 -11.36
CA GLU A 285 8.98 9.64 -11.23
C GLU A 285 10.39 9.03 -11.39
N LEU A 286 10.63 7.84 -10.83
CA LEU A 286 11.85 7.09 -11.04
C LEU A 286 12.04 6.72 -12.51
N ALA A 287 10.99 6.20 -13.15
CA ALA A 287 11.06 5.79 -14.56
C ALA A 287 11.32 6.96 -15.51
N HIS A 288 10.82 8.16 -15.22
CA HIS A 288 11.20 9.36 -15.96
C HIS A 288 12.70 9.66 -15.88
N ARG A 289 13.32 9.48 -14.71
CA ARG A 289 14.78 9.68 -14.56
C ARG A 289 15.58 8.59 -15.28
N LEU A 290 15.20 7.33 -15.12
CA LEU A 290 15.83 6.19 -15.77
C LEU A 290 15.76 6.25 -17.30
N ALA A 291 14.61 6.67 -17.84
CA ALA A 291 14.42 6.80 -19.31
C ALA A 291 15.27 7.90 -19.96
N ASN A 292 15.77 8.86 -19.15
CA ASN A 292 16.55 9.99 -19.67
C ASN A 292 18.07 9.85 -19.43
N ARG A 293 18.54 8.78 -18.75
CA ARG A 293 19.97 8.54 -18.54
C ARG A 293 20.57 7.85 -19.75
N LEU A 294 21.73 8.36 -20.20
CA LEU A 294 22.50 7.70 -21.24
C LEU A 294 23.21 6.46 -20.66
N ASP A 295 23.45 5.47 -21.51
CA ASP A 295 24.25 4.25 -21.24
C ASP A 295 23.69 3.26 -20.22
N GLU A 296 22.39 3.32 -19.88
CA GLU A 296 21.76 2.36 -19.00
C GLU A 296 20.70 1.51 -19.72
N ARG A 297 20.52 0.27 -19.23
CA ARG A 297 19.49 -0.69 -19.70
C ARG A 297 18.12 -0.06 -19.91
N TRP A 298 17.72 0.85 -19.01
CA TRP A 298 16.38 1.42 -18.99
C TRP A 298 16.21 2.55 -20.00
N SER A 299 17.25 3.33 -20.24
CA SER A 299 17.24 4.38 -21.28
C SER A 299 17.26 3.77 -22.68
N LYS A 300 18.03 2.69 -22.90
CA LYS A 300 17.98 1.94 -24.14
C LYS A 300 16.60 1.39 -24.44
N LEU A 301 15.95 0.76 -23.44
CA LEU A 301 14.58 0.31 -23.58
C LEU A 301 13.62 1.44 -23.94
N ALA A 302 13.75 2.60 -23.27
CA ALA A 302 12.92 3.77 -23.53
C ALA A 302 13.15 4.30 -24.96
N PHE A 303 14.40 4.40 -25.40
CA PHE A 303 14.77 4.81 -26.74
C PHE A 303 14.18 3.89 -27.81
N ASP A 304 14.36 2.57 -27.69
CA ASP A 304 13.82 1.59 -28.63
C ASP A 304 12.29 1.68 -28.76
N MET A 305 11.59 1.95 -27.66
CA MET A 305 10.13 2.11 -27.66
C MET A 305 9.70 3.43 -28.33
N LEU A 306 10.44 4.52 -28.11
CA LEU A 306 10.18 5.81 -28.75
C LEU A 306 10.42 5.74 -30.27
N GLN A 307 11.47 5.06 -30.69
CA GLN A 307 11.76 4.83 -32.13
C GLN A 307 10.62 4.05 -32.83
N ARG A 308 9.93 3.18 -32.10
CA ARG A 308 8.74 2.47 -32.60
C ARG A 308 7.43 3.30 -32.49
N GLY A 309 7.54 4.62 -32.29
CA GLY A 309 6.40 5.54 -32.22
C GLY A 309 5.52 5.42 -30.97
N LYS A 310 6.00 4.76 -29.90
CA LYS A 310 5.19 4.67 -28.68
C LYS A 310 5.15 6.00 -27.93
N PRO A 311 3.97 6.45 -27.47
CA PRO A 311 3.84 7.68 -26.70
C PRO A 311 4.69 7.66 -25.43
N ARG A 312 5.27 8.82 -25.05
CA ARG A 312 6.19 8.94 -23.91
C ARG A 312 5.62 8.41 -22.58
N ASN A 313 4.35 8.65 -22.29
CA ASN A 313 3.70 8.15 -21.08
C ASN A 313 3.61 6.62 -21.05
N VAL A 314 3.41 5.98 -22.20
CA VAL A 314 3.42 4.51 -22.35
C VAL A 314 4.83 3.96 -22.11
N VAL A 315 5.86 4.64 -22.67
CA VAL A 315 7.26 4.27 -22.46
C VAL A 315 7.64 4.33 -20.98
N VAL A 316 7.34 5.43 -20.30
CA VAL A 316 7.63 5.58 -18.86
C VAL A 316 6.92 4.51 -18.03
N ALA A 317 5.66 4.23 -18.32
CA ALA A 317 4.90 3.16 -17.63
C ALA A 317 5.54 1.77 -17.88
N ALA A 318 6.00 1.50 -19.09
CA ALA A 318 6.69 0.25 -19.43
C ALA A 318 8.04 0.11 -18.71
N VAL A 319 8.83 1.19 -18.62
CA VAL A 319 10.07 1.23 -17.84
C VAL A 319 9.77 0.96 -16.36
N ALA A 320 8.80 1.65 -15.76
CA ALA A 320 8.41 1.43 -14.37
C ALA A 320 8.01 -0.03 -14.10
N ASN A 321 7.18 -0.61 -14.97
CA ASN A 321 6.74 -2.00 -14.85
C ASN A 321 7.92 -2.99 -14.90
N ARG A 322 8.80 -2.84 -15.87
CA ARG A 322 9.94 -3.75 -16.06
C ARG A 322 10.97 -3.58 -14.94
N TRP A 323 11.21 -2.34 -14.50
CA TRP A 323 12.12 -2.05 -13.39
C TRP A 323 11.64 -2.72 -12.08
N VAL A 324 10.35 -2.60 -11.74
CA VAL A 324 9.79 -3.24 -10.54
C VAL A 324 9.87 -4.76 -10.60
N ARG A 325 9.64 -5.34 -11.78
CA ARG A 325 9.77 -6.79 -11.96
C ARG A 325 11.21 -7.26 -11.82
N TRP A 326 12.17 -6.50 -12.33
CA TRP A 326 13.59 -6.75 -12.12
C TRP A 326 13.95 -6.60 -10.62
N LEU A 327 13.54 -5.50 -9.98
CA LEU A 327 13.79 -5.25 -8.55
C LEU A 327 13.30 -6.41 -7.67
N HIS A 328 12.14 -6.98 -7.98
CA HIS A 328 11.61 -8.13 -7.24
C HIS A 328 12.59 -9.32 -7.28
N HIS A 329 13.22 -9.59 -8.42
CA HIS A 329 14.19 -10.68 -8.53
C HIS A 329 15.46 -10.40 -7.72
N GLU A 330 15.94 -9.16 -7.74
CA GLU A 330 17.14 -8.76 -7.00
C GLU A 330 16.93 -8.84 -5.49
N LEU A 331 15.80 -8.33 -4.98
CA LEU A 331 15.58 -8.24 -3.54
C LEU A 331 15.01 -9.53 -2.92
N ARG A 332 14.34 -10.37 -3.71
CA ARG A 332 13.81 -11.63 -3.18
C ARG A 332 14.90 -12.60 -2.72
N ARG A 333 16.08 -12.55 -3.33
CA ARG A 333 17.22 -13.41 -3.01
C ARG A 333 17.81 -13.12 -1.65
N ASP A 334 17.71 -11.89 -1.17
CA ASP A 334 18.37 -11.41 0.03
C ASP A 334 17.45 -11.39 1.26
N GLU A 335 16.16 -11.62 1.08
CA GLU A 335 15.22 -11.68 2.21
C GLU A 335 15.29 -13.08 2.86
N PRO A 336 15.53 -13.17 4.18
CA PRO A 336 15.52 -14.44 4.87
C PRO A 336 14.16 -15.12 4.74
N THR A 337 14.16 -16.35 4.26
CA THR A 337 12.97 -17.17 4.11
C THR A 337 12.36 -17.41 5.49
N SER A 338 11.20 -16.86 5.78
CA SER A 338 10.54 -17.10 7.06
C SER A 338 10.12 -18.58 7.18
N ALA A 339 10.12 -19.10 8.41
CA ALA A 339 9.73 -20.50 8.68
C ALA A 339 8.35 -20.90 8.10
N ARG A 340 7.43 -19.92 7.93
CA ARG A 340 6.12 -20.13 7.28
C ARG A 340 6.20 -20.34 5.75
N ASP A 341 7.23 -19.85 5.08
CA ASP A 341 7.40 -20.05 3.63
C ASP A 341 7.98 -21.45 3.33
N ARG A 342 8.70 -22.04 4.28
CA ARG A 342 9.18 -23.43 4.18
C ARG A 342 8.04 -24.46 4.21
N GLN A 343 6.94 -24.16 4.91
CA GLN A 343 5.74 -25.02 4.95
C GLN A 343 4.90 -25.00 3.67
N LYS A 344 5.00 -23.96 2.83
CA LYS A 344 4.32 -23.90 1.53
C LYS A 344 5.05 -24.68 0.43
N GLY A 345 6.33 -24.97 0.60
CA GLY A 345 7.15 -25.76 -0.35
C GLY A 345 7.07 -27.27 -0.17
N ALA A 346 6.55 -27.73 0.97
CA ALA A 346 6.27 -29.15 1.20
C ALA A 346 4.82 -29.45 0.79
N ALA A 347 4.58 -29.60 -0.49
CA ALA A 347 3.38 -30.30 -0.97
C ALA A 347 3.46 -31.75 -0.47
N PRO A 348 2.41 -32.35 0.09
CA PRO A 348 2.40 -33.76 0.40
C PRO A 348 2.58 -34.54 -0.92
N SER A 349 3.62 -35.35 -0.98
CA SER A 349 3.79 -36.36 -2.02
C SER A 349 2.58 -37.29 -1.98
N ASP A 350 1.88 -37.34 -3.08
CA ASP A 350 0.71 -38.21 -3.30
C ASP A 350 1.12 -39.67 -3.16
N PRO A 351 0.58 -40.47 -2.20
CA PRO A 351 0.98 -41.84 -2.00
C PRO A 351 0.28 -42.88 -2.91
N THR A 352 -0.26 -42.44 -4.07
CA THR A 352 -1.00 -43.32 -5.00
C THR A 352 -0.33 -43.54 -6.35
N ALA A 353 0.98 -43.85 -6.33
CA ALA A 353 1.65 -44.30 -7.54
C ALA A 353 2.57 -45.50 -7.23
N ALA A 354 1.97 -46.61 -6.67
CA ALA A 354 2.64 -47.88 -6.61
C ALA A 354 1.58 -48.98 -6.45
N SER A 355 0.99 -49.46 -7.56
CA SER A 355 0.58 -50.84 -7.77
C SER A 355 -0.24 -50.97 -9.05
N THR A 356 0.38 -51.20 -10.20
CA THR A 356 -0.09 -52.10 -11.24
C THR A 356 1.10 -52.46 -12.14
N GLY A 357 1.83 -53.44 -11.73
CA GLY A 357 2.80 -54.13 -12.55
C GLY A 357 2.71 -55.62 -12.17
N GLY A 358 2.09 -56.43 -13.03
CA GLY A 358 2.22 -57.85 -12.88
C GLY A 358 1.07 -58.68 -13.45
N SER A 359 1.37 -59.41 -14.51
CA SER A 359 0.71 -60.62 -14.96
C SER A 359 -0.37 -60.48 -16.06
N GLY A 360 -0.03 -61.02 -17.22
CA GLY A 360 -0.93 -61.40 -18.27
C GLY A 360 -0.34 -61.18 -19.66
#